data_b8154b335d8bb98498c7402d3b8c80ea
#
_entry.id   b8154b335d8bb98498c7402d3b8c80ea
#
_cell.length_a   1.000
_cell.length_b   1.000
_cell.length_c   1.000
_cell.angle_alpha   90.00
_cell.angle_beta   90.00
_cell.angle_gamma   90.00
#
_symmetry.space_group_name_H-M   'P 1'
#
loop_
_entity.id
_entity.type
_entity.pdbx_description
1 polymer ?
#
loop_
_entity_poly.entity_id
_entity_poly.type
_entity_poly.pdbx_seq_one_letter_code
_entity_poly.pdbx_strand_id
1 'polypeptide(L)'
;MLIKKSKIFLTVLLTCLLLGNTFGSVTVKAAENSSGQEAQLAETMAKSKEYKAFWFSYYDYDAYRAKYKKRNASTFKKYFTQVVKKGKSLGMNCVIVHVRPFGDAMYKSKYFPWSKCISGKQGKNPGYDPLKIMTSVAHANGMKIEAWINPYRVAAGSTNYNKLSSKNPARKWHKNK
;
A
#
# COMPACT_ATOMS: atom_id res chain seq x y z
N MET A 1 -58.22 51.91 9.30
CA MET A 1 -57.03 51.13 9.77
C MET A 1 -56.48 50.13 8.76
N LEU A 2 -57.18 49.79 7.65
CA LEU A 2 -56.72 48.83 6.60
C LEU A 2 -55.72 49.44 5.61
N ILE A 3 -55.80 50.74 5.29
CA ILE A 3 -54.94 51.37 4.27
C ILE A 3 -53.46 51.51 4.70
N LYS A 4 -53.19 51.65 5.99
CA LYS A 4 -51.83 51.75 6.52
C LYS A 4 -51.08 50.42 6.46
N LYS A 5 -51.78 49.29 6.60
CA LYS A 5 -51.15 47.91 6.50
C LYS A 5 -50.77 47.54 5.07
N SER A 6 -51.57 47.98 4.06
CA SER A 6 -51.28 47.74 2.66
C SER A 6 -50.01 48.42 2.14
N LYS A 7 -49.76 49.68 2.60
CA LYS A 7 -48.53 50.43 2.21
C LYS A 7 -47.27 49.83 2.79
N ILE A 8 -47.32 49.33 4.02
CA ILE A 8 -46.17 48.68 4.68
C ILE A 8 -45.87 47.35 3.96
N PHE A 9 -46.90 46.59 3.57
CA PHE A 9 -46.71 45.32 2.88
C PHE A 9 -46.13 45.51 1.47
N LEU A 10 -46.54 46.54 0.76
CA LEU A 10 -46.01 46.89 -0.55
C LEU A 10 -44.55 47.36 -0.49
N THR A 11 -44.20 48.14 0.54
CA THR A 11 -42.82 48.64 0.73
C THR A 11 -41.87 47.50 1.10
N VAL A 12 -42.28 46.55 1.96
CA VAL A 12 -41.47 45.36 2.30
C VAL A 12 -41.31 44.44 1.11
N LEU A 13 -42.34 44.24 0.28
CA LEU A 13 -42.28 43.45 -0.93
C LEU A 13 -41.33 44.06 -1.97
N LEU A 14 -41.33 45.39 -2.13
CA LEU A 14 -40.46 46.09 -3.08
C LEU A 14 -38.99 46.08 -2.62
N THR A 15 -38.72 46.21 -1.29
CA THR A 15 -37.35 46.09 -0.76
C THR A 15 -36.82 44.67 -0.85
N CYS A 16 -37.67 43.64 -0.68
CA CYS A 16 -37.26 42.25 -0.91
C CYS A 16 -36.93 41.95 -2.39
N LEU A 17 -37.66 42.55 -3.34
CA LEU A 17 -37.38 42.44 -4.78
C LEU A 17 -36.07 43.12 -5.18
N LEU A 18 -35.70 44.25 -4.55
CA LEU A 18 -34.45 44.96 -4.83
C LEU A 18 -33.23 44.27 -4.18
N LEU A 19 -33.42 43.62 -3.03
CA LEU A 19 -32.37 42.82 -2.38
C LEU A 19 -32.21 41.44 -3.03
N GLY A 20 -33.23 40.90 -3.64
CA GLY A 20 -33.19 39.59 -4.33
C GLY A 20 -32.22 39.56 -5.51
N ASN A 21 -32.08 40.66 -6.24
CA ASN A 21 -31.17 40.72 -7.39
C ASN A 21 -29.68 40.83 -7.01
N THR A 22 -29.34 41.31 -5.81
CA THR A 22 -27.95 41.35 -5.34
C THR A 22 -27.52 40.02 -4.68
N PHE A 23 -28.47 39.30 -4.06
CA PHE A 23 -28.19 37.98 -3.49
C PHE A 23 -28.14 36.88 -4.56
N GLY A 24 -28.89 36.99 -5.66
CA GLY A 24 -28.93 35.99 -6.74
C GLY A 24 -27.58 35.83 -7.47
N SER A 25 -26.83 36.91 -7.65
CA SER A 25 -25.53 36.86 -8.35
C SER A 25 -24.41 36.25 -7.48
N VAL A 26 -24.49 36.40 -6.16
CA VAL A 26 -23.48 35.79 -5.25
C VAL A 26 -23.73 34.29 -5.05
N THR A 27 -24.99 33.87 -4.95
CA THR A 27 -25.33 32.42 -4.83
C THR A 27 -25.07 31.67 -6.09
N VAL A 28 -25.30 32.24 -7.28
CA VAL A 28 -24.97 31.58 -8.55
C VAL A 28 -23.48 31.43 -8.72
N LYS A 29 -22.64 32.43 -8.40
CA LYS A 29 -21.18 32.32 -8.46
C LYS A 29 -20.63 31.30 -7.46
N ALA A 30 -21.19 31.22 -6.26
CA ALA A 30 -20.78 30.21 -5.28
C ALA A 30 -21.19 28.79 -5.69
N ALA A 31 -22.34 28.62 -6.29
CA ALA A 31 -22.81 27.34 -6.83
C ALA A 31 -22.01 26.89 -8.07
N GLU A 32 -21.67 27.81 -8.97
CA GLU A 32 -20.81 27.50 -10.12
C GLU A 32 -19.38 27.12 -9.69
N ASN A 33 -18.81 27.77 -8.67
CA ASN A 33 -17.51 27.41 -8.16
C ASN A 33 -17.52 26.06 -7.42
N SER A 34 -18.57 25.74 -6.68
CA SER A 34 -18.70 24.44 -6.01
C SER A 34 -18.89 23.30 -7.01
N SER A 35 -19.73 23.50 -8.03
CA SER A 35 -19.93 22.49 -9.08
C SER A 35 -18.66 22.27 -9.92
N GLY A 36 -17.88 23.32 -10.19
CA GLY A 36 -16.58 23.19 -10.85
C GLY A 36 -15.56 22.44 -10.02
N GLN A 37 -15.50 22.66 -8.72
CA GLN A 37 -14.61 21.92 -7.81
C GLN A 37 -15.04 20.46 -7.64
N GLU A 38 -16.32 20.18 -7.55
CA GLU A 38 -16.84 18.82 -7.47
C GLU A 38 -16.59 18.06 -8.78
N ALA A 39 -16.76 18.70 -9.93
CA ALA A 39 -16.45 18.10 -11.24
C ALA A 39 -14.95 17.81 -11.39
N GLN A 40 -14.07 18.73 -10.97
CA GLN A 40 -12.61 18.51 -10.95
C GLN A 40 -12.20 17.40 -9.98
N LEU A 41 -12.80 17.35 -8.79
CA LEU A 41 -12.56 16.29 -7.82
C LEU A 41 -13.04 14.93 -8.35
N ALA A 42 -14.21 14.88 -8.96
CA ALA A 42 -14.75 13.67 -9.59
C ALA A 42 -13.86 13.20 -10.76
N GLU A 43 -13.37 14.12 -11.60
CA GLU A 43 -12.44 13.81 -12.68
C GLU A 43 -11.07 13.33 -12.14
N THR A 44 -10.58 13.93 -11.06
CA THR A 44 -9.35 13.51 -10.39
C THR A 44 -9.51 12.13 -9.76
N MET A 45 -10.66 11.86 -9.12
CA MET A 45 -10.99 10.54 -8.57
C MET A 45 -11.17 9.48 -9.67
N ALA A 46 -11.80 9.82 -10.78
CA ALA A 46 -11.95 8.91 -11.93
C ALA A 46 -10.62 8.60 -12.61
N LYS A 47 -9.67 9.55 -12.60
CA LYS A 47 -8.28 9.35 -13.06
C LYS A 47 -7.42 8.60 -12.04
N SER A 48 -7.80 8.53 -10.77
CA SER A 48 -7.10 7.73 -9.77
C SER A 48 -7.33 6.26 -10.07
N LYS A 49 -6.30 5.62 -10.61
CA LYS A 49 -6.35 4.19 -10.90
C LYS A 49 -6.59 3.44 -9.59
N GLU A 50 -7.69 2.68 -9.51
CA GLU A 50 -8.02 1.87 -8.34
C GLU A 50 -6.80 1.06 -7.86
N TYR A 51 -6.55 1.08 -6.54
CA TYR A 51 -5.47 0.34 -5.94
C TYR A 51 -5.90 -1.12 -5.73
N LYS A 52 -5.31 -2.03 -6.52
CA LYS A 52 -5.56 -3.48 -6.47
C LYS A 52 -4.25 -4.20 -6.16
N ALA A 53 -4.12 -4.69 -4.94
CA ALA A 53 -2.91 -5.35 -4.47
C ALA A 53 -3.12 -6.81 -4.12
N PHE A 54 -2.05 -7.61 -4.22
CA PHE A 54 -1.99 -8.96 -3.68
C PHE A 54 -0.72 -9.15 -2.85
N TRP A 55 -0.78 -10.12 -1.94
CA TRP A 55 0.35 -10.44 -1.08
C TRP A 55 1.24 -11.52 -1.67
N PHE A 56 2.57 -11.31 -1.53
CA PHE A 56 3.60 -12.33 -1.69
C PHE A 56 4.21 -12.56 -0.30
N SER A 57 3.71 -13.58 0.39
CA SER A 57 3.99 -13.86 1.79
C SER A 57 5.19 -14.80 1.98
N TYR A 58 5.56 -15.08 3.21
CA TYR A 58 6.60 -16.07 3.50
C TYR A 58 6.23 -17.49 3.05
N TYR A 59 4.95 -17.83 2.90
CA TYR A 59 4.50 -19.10 2.31
C TYR A 59 4.86 -19.21 0.84
N ASP A 60 4.85 -18.12 0.10
CA ASP A 60 5.19 -18.11 -1.33
C ASP A 60 6.69 -18.36 -1.55
N TYR A 61 7.54 -17.92 -0.61
CA TYR A 61 8.96 -18.30 -0.62
C TYR A 61 9.15 -19.79 -0.30
N ASP A 62 8.35 -20.36 0.60
CA ASP A 62 8.39 -21.80 0.90
C ASP A 62 7.91 -22.58 -0.33
N ALA A 63 6.88 -22.14 -1.04
CA ALA A 63 6.42 -22.72 -2.31
C ALA A 63 7.52 -22.63 -3.38
N TYR A 64 8.23 -21.52 -3.52
CA TYR A 64 9.41 -21.41 -4.38
C TYR A 64 10.45 -22.45 -4.02
N ARG A 65 10.78 -22.62 -2.75
CA ARG A 65 11.78 -23.59 -2.28
C ARG A 65 11.37 -25.04 -2.51
N ALA A 66 10.08 -25.33 -2.40
CA ALA A 66 9.54 -26.66 -2.71
C ALA A 66 9.62 -26.95 -4.22
N LYS A 67 9.29 -25.95 -5.05
CA LYS A 67 9.26 -26.09 -6.52
C LYS A 67 10.65 -26.24 -7.15
N TYR A 68 11.66 -25.55 -6.63
CA TYR A 68 12.98 -25.47 -7.25
C TYR A 68 14.07 -26.14 -6.41
N LYS A 69 14.68 -27.23 -6.95
CA LYS A 69 15.86 -27.86 -6.34
C LYS A 69 17.07 -26.93 -6.39
N LYS A 70 17.36 -26.33 -7.56
CA LYS A 70 18.40 -25.32 -7.75
C LYS A 70 17.81 -23.94 -7.45
N ARG A 71 18.24 -23.33 -6.37
CA ARG A 71 17.73 -22.03 -5.84
C ARG A 71 18.80 -20.96 -5.98
N ASN A 72 18.69 -20.16 -7.01
CA ASN A 72 19.60 -19.08 -7.35
C ASN A 72 18.82 -17.86 -7.86
N ALA A 73 19.51 -16.77 -8.18
CA ALA A 73 18.93 -15.53 -8.70
C ALA A 73 18.02 -15.77 -9.91
N SER A 74 18.44 -16.59 -10.88
CA SER A 74 17.69 -16.85 -12.11
C SER A 74 16.38 -17.58 -11.83
N THR A 75 16.40 -18.66 -11.04
CA THR A 75 15.19 -19.42 -10.70
C THR A 75 14.23 -18.60 -9.83
N PHE A 76 14.74 -17.78 -8.93
CA PHE A 76 13.91 -16.87 -8.13
C PHE A 76 13.27 -15.79 -9.00
N LYS A 77 14.05 -15.16 -9.89
CA LYS A 77 13.53 -14.20 -10.87
C LYS A 77 12.43 -14.82 -11.73
N LYS A 78 12.65 -16.02 -12.27
CA LYS A 78 11.65 -16.75 -13.06
C LYS A 78 10.36 -16.97 -12.28
N TYR A 79 10.46 -17.47 -11.05
CA TYR A 79 9.31 -17.73 -10.19
C TYR A 79 8.53 -16.45 -9.89
N PHE A 80 9.21 -15.41 -9.41
CA PHE A 80 8.55 -14.16 -9.07
C PHE A 80 7.94 -13.45 -10.30
N THR A 81 8.59 -13.57 -11.47
CA THR A 81 8.01 -13.07 -12.73
C THR A 81 6.68 -13.75 -13.07
N GLN A 82 6.57 -15.07 -12.86
CA GLN A 82 5.32 -15.80 -13.07
C GLN A 82 4.22 -15.31 -12.13
N VAL A 83 4.55 -15.07 -10.85
CA VAL A 83 3.62 -14.53 -9.84
C VAL A 83 3.14 -13.15 -10.24
N VAL A 84 4.04 -12.23 -10.59
CA VAL A 84 3.72 -10.86 -11.01
C VAL A 84 2.85 -10.84 -12.27
N LYS A 85 3.20 -11.63 -13.28
CA LYS A 85 2.39 -11.74 -14.52
C LYS A 85 0.99 -12.28 -14.25
N LYS A 86 0.86 -13.27 -13.34
CA LYS A 86 -0.45 -13.79 -12.94
C LYS A 86 -1.27 -12.71 -12.20
N GLY A 87 -0.66 -12.00 -11.25
CA GLY A 87 -1.32 -10.87 -10.58
C GLY A 87 -1.81 -9.81 -11.58
N LYS A 88 -0.95 -9.44 -12.53
CA LYS A 88 -1.30 -8.47 -13.58
C LYS A 88 -2.45 -8.94 -14.46
N SER A 89 -2.49 -10.22 -14.86
CA SER A 89 -3.58 -10.79 -15.65
C SER A 89 -4.93 -10.82 -14.92
N LEU A 90 -4.90 -10.70 -13.58
CA LEU A 90 -6.09 -10.57 -12.73
C LEU A 90 -6.44 -9.09 -12.42
N GLY A 91 -5.81 -8.14 -13.11
CA GLY A 91 -6.06 -6.71 -12.94
C GLY A 91 -5.36 -6.06 -11.75
N MET A 92 -4.47 -6.78 -11.04
CA MET A 92 -3.68 -6.22 -9.93
C MET A 92 -2.64 -5.23 -10.45
N ASN A 93 -2.37 -4.16 -9.66
CA ASN A 93 -1.40 -3.13 -9.99
C ASN A 93 -0.33 -2.92 -8.93
N CYS A 94 -0.41 -3.66 -7.81
CA CYS A 94 0.57 -3.66 -6.75
C CYS A 94 0.81 -5.07 -6.20
N VAL A 95 2.05 -5.37 -5.79
CA VAL A 95 2.40 -6.55 -5.01
C VAL A 95 2.98 -6.14 -3.66
N ILE A 96 2.42 -6.66 -2.56
CA ILE A 96 2.90 -6.44 -1.20
C ILE A 96 3.77 -7.63 -0.81
N VAL A 97 5.08 -7.43 -0.69
CA VAL A 97 6.05 -8.51 -0.46
C VAL A 97 6.53 -8.56 0.98
N HIS A 98 6.55 -9.74 1.57
CA HIS A 98 7.11 -9.96 2.89
C HIS A 98 8.64 -9.83 2.83
N VAL A 99 9.17 -8.72 3.32
CA VAL A 99 10.62 -8.46 3.33
C VAL A 99 11.26 -8.73 4.67
N ARG A 100 10.47 -8.77 5.75
CA ARG A 100 10.94 -9.04 7.12
C ARG A 100 9.92 -9.84 7.93
N PRO A 101 9.81 -11.17 7.70
CA PRO A 101 8.77 -11.99 8.34
C PRO A 101 9.07 -12.36 9.80
N PHE A 102 10.34 -12.63 10.20
CA PHE A 102 10.67 -13.27 11.49
C PHE A 102 11.94 -12.71 12.17
N GLY A 103 12.07 -11.39 12.25
CA GLY A 103 13.29 -10.77 12.78
C GLY A 103 14.51 -11.08 11.89
N ASP A 104 14.28 -11.30 10.63
CA ASP A 104 15.21 -11.60 9.57
C ASP A 104 14.89 -10.77 8.32
N ALA A 105 15.66 -10.85 7.25
CA ALA A 105 15.49 -10.01 6.07
C ALA A 105 15.59 -10.80 4.75
N MET A 106 14.82 -10.37 3.75
CA MET A 106 14.89 -10.79 2.35
C MET A 106 15.81 -9.89 1.51
N TYR A 107 16.68 -9.14 2.17
CA TYR A 107 17.64 -8.20 1.57
C TYR A 107 18.93 -8.16 2.41
N LYS A 108 20.01 -7.63 1.84
CA LYS A 108 21.26 -7.44 2.56
C LYS A 108 21.08 -6.42 3.69
N SER A 109 21.19 -6.88 4.94
CA SER A 109 20.99 -6.05 6.13
C SER A 109 22.22 -6.10 7.05
N LYS A 110 22.55 -4.93 7.64
CA LYS A 110 23.56 -4.85 8.72
C LYS A 110 23.00 -5.37 10.06
N TYR A 111 21.69 -5.28 10.25
CA TYR A 111 21.01 -5.52 11.54
C TYR A 111 20.34 -6.88 11.64
N PHE A 112 19.85 -7.43 10.53
CA PHE A 112 19.05 -8.65 10.49
C PHE A 112 19.78 -9.76 9.71
N PRO A 113 19.67 -11.03 10.15
CA PRO A 113 20.18 -12.15 9.38
C PRO A 113 19.32 -12.38 8.12
N TRP A 114 19.88 -13.06 7.12
CA TRP A 114 19.10 -13.56 5.98
C TRP A 114 17.95 -14.45 6.44
N SER A 115 16.78 -14.29 5.83
CA SER A 115 15.60 -15.07 6.18
C SER A 115 15.76 -16.55 5.81
N LYS A 116 15.27 -17.44 6.71
CA LYS A 116 15.17 -18.87 6.41
C LYS A 116 14.21 -19.17 5.24
N CYS A 117 13.21 -18.31 5.02
CA CYS A 117 12.21 -18.49 3.97
C CYS A 117 12.83 -18.49 2.56
N ILE A 118 13.95 -17.79 2.35
CA ILE A 118 14.63 -17.78 1.05
C ILE A 118 15.79 -18.80 0.97
N SER A 119 16.51 -18.99 2.07
CA SER A 119 17.75 -19.80 2.08
C SER A 119 17.61 -21.18 2.73
N GLY A 120 16.48 -21.44 3.42
CA GLY A 120 16.22 -22.66 4.19
C GLY A 120 16.79 -22.65 5.61
N LYS A 121 17.77 -21.80 5.91
CA LYS A 121 18.37 -21.62 7.23
C LYS A 121 18.57 -20.13 7.50
N GLN A 122 18.09 -19.64 8.67
CA GLN A 122 18.27 -18.24 9.04
C GLN A 122 19.76 -17.88 9.15
N GLY A 123 20.14 -16.76 8.57
CA GLY A 123 21.51 -16.28 8.49
C GLY A 123 22.34 -16.82 7.31
N LYS A 124 21.86 -17.85 6.61
CA LYS A 124 22.54 -18.35 5.41
C LYS A 124 22.29 -17.39 4.25
N ASN A 125 23.38 -16.89 3.64
CA ASN A 125 23.29 -16.04 2.44
C ASN A 125 22.71 -16.84 1.26
N PRO A 126 21.66 -16.37 0.58
CA PRO A 126 21.11 -17.03 -0.61
C PRO A 126 22.00 -16.90 -1.86
N GLY A 127 23.04 -16.04 -1.82
CA GLY A 127 23.92 -15.76 -2.96
C GLY A 127 23.38 -14.67 -3.92
N TYR A 128 22.25 -14.06 -3.58
CA TYR A 128 21.63 -12.95 -4.33
C TYR A 128 20.78 -12.10 -3.41
N ASP A 129 20.32 -10.93 -3.87
CA ASP A 129 19.41 -10.07 -3.14
C ASP A 129 17.97 -10.27 -3.66
N PRO A 130 17.09 -10.97 -2.89
CA PRO A 130 15.72 -11.22 -3.30
C PRO A 130 14.90 -9.93 -3.51
N LEU A 131 15.05 -8.93 -2.62
CA LEU A 131 14.29 -7.69 -2.72
C LEU A 131 14.66 -6.92 -3.98
N LYS A 132 15.95 -6.84 -4.31
CA LYS A 132 16.43 -6.20 -5.55
C LYS A 132 15.81 -6.86 -6.80
N ILE A 133 15.74 -8.20 -6.81
CA ILE A 133 15.11 -8.94 -7.91
C ILE A 133 13.60 -8.65 -7.97
N MET A 134 12.91 -8.68 -6.83
CA MET A 134 11.46 -8.44 -6.77
C MET A 134 11.11 -7.04 -7.26
N THR A 135 11.84 -6.02 -6.80
CA THR A 135 11.64 -4.63 -7.23
C THR A 135 11.85 -4.47 -8.74
N SER A 136 12.95 -5.01 -9.26
CA SER A 136 13.23 -4.97 -10.71
C SER A 136 12.13 -5.65 -11.53
N VAL A 137 11.66 -6.83 -11.11
CA VAL A 137 10.62 -7.57 -11.82
C VAL A 137 9.27 -6.86 -11.75
N ALA A 138 8.87 -6.35 -10.58
CA ALA A 138 7.61 -5.62 -10.43
C ALA A 138 7.58 -4.40 -11.34
N HIS A 139 8.61 -3.56 -11.28
CA HIS A 139 8.71 -2.34 -12.11
C HIS A 139 8.76 -2.65 -13.61
N ALA A 140 9.53 -3.66 -14.02
CA ALA A 140 9.58 -4.09 -15.43
C ALA A 140 8.22 -4.58 -15.98
N ASN A 141 7.28 -4.94 -15.10
CA ASN A 141 5.91 -5.31 -15.47
C ASN A 141 4.89 -4.17 -15.22
N GLY A 142 5.34 -2.95 -14.91
CA GLY A 142 4.48 -1.79 -14.62
C GLY A 142 3.63 -1.97 -13.35
N MET A 143 4.15 -2.70 -12.36
CA MET A 143 3.48 -2.99 -11.09
C MET A 143 4.19 -2.26 -9.95
N LYS A 144 3.42 -1.67 -9.03
CA LYS A 144 3.95 -1.14 -7.76
C LYS A 144 4.39 -2.31 -6.88
N ILE A 145 5.35 -2.05 -5.99
CA ILE A 145 5.79 -3.01 -4.98
C ILE A 145 5.86 -2.32 -3.61
N GLU A 146 5.33 -2.99 -2.60
CA GLU A 146 5.33 -2.51 -1.22
C GLU A 146 5.96 -3.54 -0.30
N ALA A 147 6.62 -3.04 0.75
CA ALA A 147 7.33 -3.87 1.71
C ALA A 147 6.45 -4.18 2.92
N TRP A 148 6.18 -5.47 3.18
CA TRP A 148 5.53 -5.92 4.40
C TRP A 148 6.58 -6.30 5.45
N ILE A 149 6.51 -5.65 6.62
CA ILE A 149 7.41 -5.83 7.75
C ILE A 149 6.60 -6.26 8.97
N ASN A 150 7.04 -7.36 9.63
CA ASN A 150 6.56 -7.74 10.95
C ASN A 150 7.58 -7.28 12.00
N PRO A 151 7.34 -6.18 12.72
CA PRO A 151 8.34 -5.60 13.62
C PRO A 151 8.65 -6.50 14.83
N TYR A 152 7.66 -7.20 15.38
CA TYR A 152 7.79 -7.97 16.62
C TYR A 152 7.82 -9.48 16.44
N ARG A 153 7.41 -9.99 15.28
CA ARG A 153 7.36 -11.43 15.03
C ARG A 153 8.76 -12.00 14.77
N VAL A 154 9.19 -12.94 15.59
CA VAL A 154 10.55 -13.52 15.54
C VAL A 154 10.59 -14.95 15.00
N ALA A 155 9.45 -15.66 14.98
CA ALA A 155 9.31 -17.01 14.44
C ALA A 155 7.84 -17.32 14.06
N ALA A 156 7.63 -18.42 13.31
CA ALA A 156 6.34 -19.07 13.16
C ALA A 156 6.16 -20.11 14.24
N GLY A 157 5.10 -19.98 15.06
CA GLY A 157 4.83 -20.90 16.17
C GLY A 157 5.80 -20.73 17.36
N SER A 158 5.99 -21.79 18.13
CA SER A 158 6.89 -21.81 19.29
C SER A 158 8.34 -21.58 18.89
N THR A 159 9.08 -20.79 19.70
CA THR A 159 10.45 -20.39 19.37
C THR A 159 11.44 -20.89 20.41
N ASN A 160 12.37 -21.73 20.00
CA ASN A 160 13.61 -21.94 20.72
C ASN A 160 14.61 -20.85 20.29
N TYR A 161 14.82 -19.84 21.14
CA TYR A 161 15.69 -18.71 20.84
C TYR A 161 17.14 -19.13 20.53
N ASN A 162 17.62 -20.24 21.10
CA ASN A 162 18.96 -20.75 20.83
C ASN A 162 19.15 -21.28 19.40
N LYS A 163 18.07 -21.67 18.73
CA LYS A 163 18.08 -22.10 17.32
C LYS A 163 18.01 -20.93 16.31
N LEU A 164 17.73 -19.71 16.78
CA LEU A 164 17.78 -18.54 15.92
C LEU A 164 19.23 -18.18 15.58
N SER A 165 19.45 -17.51 14.46
CA SER A 165 20.77 -16.95 14.10
C SER A 165 21.30 -16.05 15.23
N SER A 166 22.61 -16.07 15.47
CA SER A 166 23.27 -15.17 16.44
C SER A 166 23.04 -13.69 16.14
N LYS A 167 22.78 -13.35 14.87
CA LYS A 167 22.43 -12.00 14.44
C LYS A 167 20.96 -11.64 14.65
N ASN A 168 20.08 -12.61 15.02
CA ASN A 168 18.68 -12.30 15.27
C ASN A 168 18.54 -11.48 16.56
N PRO A 169 17.87 -10.31 16.54
CA PRO A 169 17.70 -9.47 17.71
C PRO A 169 17.06 -10.21 18.90
N ALA A 170 16.04 -11.03 18.66
CA ALA A 170 15.37 -11.77 19.73
C ALA A 170 16.30 -12.76 20.45
N ARG A 171 17.24 -13.41 19.74
CA ARG A 171 18.26 -14.26 20.37
C ARG A 171 19.20 -13.45 21.24
N LYS A 172 19.60 -12.25 20.77
CA LYS A 172 20.46 -11.35 21.55
C LYS A 172 19.76 -10.89 22.83
N TRP A 173 18.52 -10.45 22.74
CA TRP A 173 17.74 -10.00 23.90
C TRP A 173 17.50 -11.11 24.91
N HIS A 174 17.22 -12.33 24.44
CA HIS A 174 17.02 -13.50 25.32
C HIS A 174 18.27 -13.89 26.10
N LYS A 175 19.47 -13.68 25.56
CA LYS A 175 20.73 -13.96 26.23
C LYS A 175 21.12 -12.91 27.26
N ASN A 176 20.58 -11.70 27.13
CA ASN A 176 20.92 -10.56 28.01
C ASN A 176 19.90 -10.38 29.16
N LYS A 177 19.00 -11.36 29.35
CA LYS A 177 18.13 -11.46 30.54
C LYS A 177 18.74 -12.35 31.58
#